data_dcb386425753eb7a23df45901416ce15
#
_entry.id   dcb386425753eb7a23df45901416ce15
#
_cell.length_a   1.000
_cell.length_b   1.000
_cell.length_c   1.000
_cell.angle_alpha   90.00
_cell.angle_beta   90.00
_cell.angle_gamma   90.00
#
_symmetry.space_group_name_H-M   'P 1'
#
loop_
_entity.id
_entity.type
_entity.pdbx_description
1 polymer ?
#
loop_
_entity_poly.entity_id
_entity_poly.type
_entity_poly.pdbx_seq_one_letter_code
_entity_poly.pdbx_strand_id
1 'polypeptide(L)'
;MKNHIFIILISFFMLCIIPVKAEEKSLDISFYTGTFDVIDKEGDDQTSLFGIEHKNPDLFRDTLIGKFKPVSGVFLTGNNSVYLYTGVEGQYGIGPLKILPSFAPGYYEKGDGKDLGSVLEFKSEIKFGLDIFENSNLSYSYSHISNNDWGDSNPGTDNQQITFSKNF
;
A
#
# COMPACT_ATOMS: atom_id res chain seq x y z
N MET A 1 -0.03 6.52 -27.62
CA MET A 1 0.60 6.30 -26.29
C MET A 1 -0.35 5.67 -25.25
N LYS A 2 -1.64 6.07 -25.15
CA LYS A 2 -2.59 5.50 -24.15
C LYS A 2 -2.77 3.97 -24.20
N ASN A 3 -2.69 3.34 -25.36
CA ASN A 3 -2.92 1.89 -25.50
C ASN A 3 -1.75 1.01 -25.01
N HIS A 4 -0.52 1.51 -25.01
CA HIS A 4 0.65 0.74 -24.55
C HIS A 4 0.75 0.66 -23.02
N ILE A 5 0.28 1.70 -22.33
CA ILE A 5 0.24 1.77 -20.86
C ILE A 5 -0.75 0.74 -20.31
N PHE A 6 -1.91 0.61 -20.95
CA PHE A 6 -2.94 -0.37 -20.55
C PHE A 6 -2.45 -1.82 -20.72
N ILE A 7 -1.68 -2.10 -21.77
CA ILE A 7 -1.08 -3.43 -22.01
C ILE A 7 0.00 -3.74 -20.96
N ILE A 8 0.83 -2.78 -20.57
CA ILE A 8 1.87 -2.94 -19.54
C ILE A 8 1.23 -3.20 -18.18
N LEU A 9 0.15 -2.49 -17.83
CA LEU A 9 -0.61 -2.72 -16.59
C LEU A 9 -1.26 -4.10 -16.55
N ILE A 10 -1.87 -4.56 -17.64
CA ILE A 10 -2.45 -5.91 -17.74
C ILE A 10 -1.35 -6.97 -17.64
N SER A 11 -0.19 -6.77 -18.27
CA SER A 11 0.94 -7.70 -18.18
C SER A 11 1.51 -7.75 -16.76
N PHE A 12 1.57 -6.64 -16.05
CA PHE A 12 2.02 -6.58 -14.65
C PHE A 12 1.00 -7.27 -13.72
N PHE A 13 -0.28 -7.07 -13.96
CA PHE A 13 -1.37 -7.73 -13.20
C PHE A 13 -1.40 -9.24 -13.42
N MET A 14 -1.15 -9.71 -14.67
CA MET A 14 -1.06 -11.15 -14.97
C MET A 14 0.15 -11.84 -14.35
N LEU A 15 1.28 -11.13 -14.15
CA LEU A 15 2.45 -11.68 -13.47
C LEU A 15 2.20 -11.95 -11.98
N CYS A 16 1.21 -11.30 -11.37
CA CYS A 16 0.82 -11.52 -9.97
C CYS A 16 -0.14 -12.72 -9.80
N ILE A 17 -0.71 -13.27 -10.87
CA ILE A 17 -1.73 -14.34 -10.83
C ILE A 17 -1.13 -15.75 -11.10
N ILE A 18 0.19 -15.90 -11.16
CA ILE A 18 0.78 -17.23 -11.35
C ILE A 18 0.44 -18.09 -10.11
N PRO A 19 -0.35 -19.17 -10.25
CA PRO A 19 -0.66 -20.04 -9.11
C PRO A 19 0.60 -20.75 -8.66
N VAL A 20 1.09 -20.40 -7.50
CA VAL A 20 2.15 -21.14 -6.81
C VAL A 20 1.50 -22.33 -6.10
N LYS A 21 2.09 -23.50 -6.25
CA LYS A 21 1.67 -24.75 -5.60
C LYS A 21 1.63 -24.54 -4.08
N ALA A 22 0.45 -24.72 -3.48
CA ALA A 22 0.22 -24.47 -2.05
C ALA A 22 1.03 -25.45 -1.18
N GLU A 23 2.05 -24.98 -0.53
CA GLU A 23 2.53 -25.47 0.76
C GLU A 23 1.79 -24.68 1.87
N GLU A 24 1.75 -25.19 3.11
CA GLU A 24 0.94 -24.63 4.22
C GLU A 24 0.87 -23.09 4.20
N LYS A 25 -0.35 -22.61 3.94
CA LYS A 25 -0.58 -21.19 3.66
C LYS A 25 -0.47 -20.41 4.96
N SER A 26 0.64 -19.76 5.19
CA SER A 26 0.66 -18.68 6.16
C SER A 26 -0.14 -17.49 5.60
N LEU A 27 -1.00 -16.92 6.43
CA LEU A 27 -1.84 -15.78 6.08
C LEU A 27 -1.36 -14.56 6.86
N ASP A 28 -0.80 -13.58 6.16
CA ASP A 28 -0.33 -12.32 6.77
C ASP A 28 -1.37 -11.22 6.48
N ILE A 29 -2.10 -10.83 7.53
CA ILE A 29 -3.13 -9.78 7.46
C ILE A 29 -2.70 -8.61 8.35
N SER A 30 -2.89 -7.42 7.81
CA SER A 30 -2.66 -6.16 8.51
C SER A 30 -3.95 -5.35 8.54
N PHE A 31 -4.24 -4.78 9.72
CA PHE A 31 -5.26 -3.74 9.89
C PHE A 31 -4.56 -2.43 10.21
N TYR A 32 -4.97 -1.36 9.58
CA TYR A 32 -4.37 -0.06 9.82
C TYR A 32 -5.39 1.06 9.89
N THR A 33 -5.03 2.06 10.67
CA THR A 33 -5.78 3.30 10.80
C THR A 33 -4.84 4.48 10.87
N GLY A 34 -5.32 5.64 10.49
CA GLY A 34 -4.50 6.83 10.48
C GLY A 34 -5.22 8.07 9.99
N THR A 35 -4.42 8.99 9.49
CA THR A 35 -4.89 10.27 8.94
C THR A 35 -4.53 10.31 7.45
N PHE A 36 -5.53 10.58 6.63
CA PHE A 36 -5.41 10.91 5.22
C PHE A 36 -5.14 12.39 5.09
N ASP A 37 -4.21 12.77 4.20
CA ASP A 37 -3.85 14.14 3.85
C ASP A 37 -3.32 14.99 5.02
N VAL A 38 -2.30 14.49 5.73
CA VAL A 38 -1.72 15.13 6.93
C VAL A 38 -0.99 16.45 6.66
N ILE A 39 -0.63 16.74 5.39
CA ILE A 39 0.09 17.97 4.98
C ILE A 39 -0.85 18.99 4.33
N ASP A 40 -2.13 18.69 4.25
CA ASP A 40 -3.10 19.67 3.74
C ASP A 40 -3.05 20.96 4.54
N LYS A 41 -2.66 22.07 3.84
CA LYS A 41 -2.48 23.38 4.47
C LYS A 41 -3.80 24.10 4.71
N GLU A 42 -4.85 23.72 3.98
CA GLU A 42 -6.18 24.30 4.08
C GLU A 42 -7.05 23.54 5.08
N GLY A 43 -6.69 22.27 5.38
CA GLY A 43 -7.32 21.44 6.41
C GLY A 43 -8.69 20.87 6.03
N ASP A 44 -9.16 21.14 4.83
CA ASP A 44 -10.52 20.76 4.39
C ASP A 44 -10.60 19.28 3.98
N ASP A 45 -9.49 18.69 3.50
CA ASP A 45 -9.43 17.30 3.00
C ASP A 45 -8.88 16.31 4.03
N GLN A 46 -8.34 16.79 5.15
CA GLN A 46 -7.80 15.93 6.20
C GLN A 46 -8.90 15.11 6.86
N THR A 47 -8.75 13.79 6.88
CA THR A 47 -9.76 12.89 7.45
C THR A 47 -9.13 11.61 8.01
N SER A 48 -9.92 10.83 8.73
CA SER A 48 -9.52 9.50 9.19
C SER A 48 -9.39 8.53 8.03
N LEU A 49 -8.52 7.53 8.21
CA LEU A 49 -8.28 6.47 7.26
C LEU A 49 -8.31 5.13 7.98
N PHE A 50 -8.98 4.12 7.39
CA PHE A 50 -9.05 2.75 7.87
C PHE A 50 -8.81 1.78 6.73
N GLY A 51 -7.97 0.77 6.93
CA GLY A 51 -7.67 -0.18 5.87
C GLY A 51 -7.29 -1.55 6.34
N ILE A 52 -7.28 -2.46 5.37
CA ILE A 52 -6.82 -3.83 5.49
C ILE A 52 -5.84 -4.13 4.36
N GLU A 53 -4.77 -4.85 4.69
CA GLU A 53 -3.75 -5.27 3.75
C GLU A 53 -3.45 -6.75 3.95
N HIS A 54 -3.34 -7.49 2.87
CA HIS A 54 -2.87 -8.86 2.81
C HIS A 54 -1.48 -8.89 2.18
N LYS A 55 -0.56 -9.63 2.81
CA LYS A 55 0.76 -9.96 2.25
C LYS A 55 0.80 -11.45 1.97
N ASN A 56 1.29 -11.81 0.80
CA ASN A 56 1.49 -13.23 0.49
C ASN A 56 2.93 -13.64 0.84
N PRO A 57 3.14 -14.34 1.97
CA PRO A 57 4.47 -14.75 2.38
C PRO A 57 5.10 -15.78 1.46
N ASP A 58 4.27 -16.57 0.73
CA ASP A 58 4.73 -17.66 -0.13
C ASP A 58 5.32 -17.16 -1.46
N LEU A 59 4.98 -15.93 -1.87
CA LEU A 59 5.52 -15.28 -3.07
C LEU A 59 6.76 -14.44 -2.78
N PHE A 60 7.62 -14.91 -1.91
CA PHE A 60 8.82 -14.23 -1.53
C PHE A 60 9.89 -14.25 -2.63
N ARG A 61 10.43 -13.10 -2.96
CA ARG A 61 11.53 -12.95 -3.91
C ARG A 61 12.77 -12.45 -3.19
N ASP A 62 13.82 -13.28 -3.14
CA ASP A 62 15.16 -12.85 -2.76
C ASP A 62 15.84 -12.21 -3.97
N THR A 63 16.35 -11.01 -3.79
CA THR A 63 17.10 -10.28 -4.80
C THR A 63 18.39 -9.71 -4.20
N LEU A 64 19.29 -9.19 -5.04
CA LEU A 64 20.52 -8.53 -4.57
C LEU A 64 20.25 -7.30 -3.69
N ILE A 65 19.08 -6.70 -3.81
CA ILE A 65 18.69 -5.47 -3.07
C ILE A 65 17.71 -5.74 -1.93
N GLY A 66 17.36 -7.00 -1.63
CA GLY A 66 16.50 -7.37 -0.52
C GLY A 66 15.42 -8.37 -0.87
N LYS A 67 14.58 -8.65 0.11
CA LYS A 67 13.46 -9.59 0.04
C LYS A 67 12.17 -8.83 -0.21
N PHE A 68 11.40 -9.24 -1.22
CA PHE A 68 10.17 -8.58 -1.64
C PHE A 68 8.97 -9.50 -1.54
N LYS A 69 7.87 -9.01 -0.97
CA LYS A 69 6.57 -9.69 -0.88
C LYS A 69 5.52 -8.93 -1.67
N PRO A 70 4.62 -9.62 -2.37
CA PRO A 70 3.42 -8.99 -2.90
C PRO A 70 2.52 -8.54 -1.76
N VAL A 71 1.93 -7.34 -1.93
CA VAL A 71 0.94 -6.79 -1.02
C VAL A 71 -0.30 -6.40 -1.81
N SER A 72 -1.47 -6.56 -1.21
CA SER A 72 -2.73 -6.08 -1.76
C SER A 72 -3.60 -5.56 -0.63
N GLY A 73 -4.27 -4.46 -0.83
CA GLY A 73 -5.05 -3.86 0.24
C GLY A 73 -6.10 -2.89 -0.25
N VAL A 74 -6.89 -2.46 0.69
CA VAL A 74 -7.90 -1.42 0.49
C VAL A 74 -7.95 -0.53 1.73
N PHE A 75 -8.17 0.77 1.52
CA PHE A 75 -8.58 1.66 2.58
C PHE A 75 -9.80 2.50 2.20
N LEU A 76 -10.46 2.97 3.25
CA LEU A 76 -11.57 3.90 3.21
C LEU A 76 -11.20 5.12 4.05
N THR A 77 -11.67 6.29 3.62
CA THR A 77 -11.51 7.53 4.39
C THR A 77 -12.85 7.95 5.03
N GLY A 78 -12.79 8.83 6.02
CA GLY A 78 -13.98 9.43 6.61
C GLY A 78 -14.84 10.24 5.63
N ASN A 79 -14.27 10.66 4.50
CA ASN A 79 -14.94 11.36 3.40
C ASN A 79 -15.35 10.41 2.25
N ASN A 80 -15.53 9.11 2.56
CA ASN A 80 -15.97 8.07 1.62
C ASN A 80 -15.02 7.84 0.42
N SER A 81 -13.75 8.29 0.48
CA SER A 81 -12.78 7.92 -0.54
C SER A 81 -12.36 6.45 -0.38
N VAL A 82 -12.09 5.78 -1.49
CA VAL A 82 -11.67 4.38 -1.53
C VAL A 82 -10.36 4.27 -2.32
N TYR A 83 -9.40 3.53 -1.81
CA TYR A 83 -8.20 3.16 -2.56
C TYR A 83 -7.97 1.67 -2.50
N LEU A 84 -8.06 1.00 -3.65
CA LEU A 84 -7.77 -0.42 -3.83
C LEU A 84 -6.44 -0.56 -4.54
N TYR A 85 -5.49 -1.29 -3.95
CA TYR A 85 -4.13 -1.36 -4.46
C TYR A 85 -3.53 -2.76 -4.42
N THR A 86 -2.54 -2.97 -5.28
CA THR A 86 -1.63 -4.12 -5.22
C THR A 86 -0.23 -3.68 -5.61
N GLY A 87 0.79 -4.30 -5.01
CA GLY A 87 2.16 -3.89 -5.23
C GLY A 87 3.16 -4.80 -4.56
N VAL A 88 4.28 -4.23 -4.15
CA VAL A 88 5.39 -4.95 -3.50
C VAL A 88 5.87 -4.22 -2.25
N GLU A 89 6.24 -4.99 -1.23
CA GLU A 89 6.89 -4.50 -0.01
C GLU A 89 8.26 -5.16 0.12
N GLY A 90 9.29 -4.34 0.32
CA GLY A 90 10.63 -4.77 0.69
C GLY A 90 10.73 -4.99 2.20
N GLN A 91 11.55 -5.97 2.62
CA GLN A 91 11.73 -6.27 4.05
C GLN A 91 13.20 -6.16 4.44
N TYR A 92 13.48 -5.25 5.36
CA TYR A 92 14.80 -5.02 5.94
C TYR A 92 14.70 -5.05 7.46
N GLY A 93 15.69 -5.65 8.13
CA GLY A 93 15.74 -5.75 9.58
C GLY A 93 17.04 -5.20 10.15
N ILE A 94 16.96 -4.40 11.22
CA ILE A 94 18.10 -3.92 12.01
C ILE A 94 17.77 -4.19 13.47
N GLY A 95 18.27 -5.33 13.98
CA GLY A 95 17.87 -5.81 15.31
C GLY A 95 16.36 -6.05 15.39
N PRO A 96 15.65 -5.51 16.40
CA PRO A 96 14.20 -5.67 16.52
C PRO A 96 13.40 -4.77 15.57
N LEU A 97 14.03 -3.80 14.93
CA LEU A 97 13.40 -2.84 14.03
C LEU A 97 13.27 -3.43 12.63
N LYS A 98 12.08 -3.33 12.05
CA LYS A 98 11.79 -3.62 10.65
C LYS A 98 11.57 -2.33 9.87
N ILE A 99 12.17 -2.24 8.70
CA ILE A 99 11.98 -1.15 7.74
C ILE A 99 11.37 -1.77 6.50
N LEU A 100 10.17 -1.33 6.14
CA LEU A 100 9.33 -1.97 5.13
C LEU A 100 8.90 -0.92 4.09
N PRO A 101 9.76 -0.59 3.12
CA PRO A 101 9.36 0.24 1.99
C PRO A 101 8.42 -0.52 1.07
N SER A 102 7.40 0.14 0.55
CA SER A 102 6.49 -0.44 -0.43
C SER A 102 6.13 0.53 -1.54
N PHE A 103 5.76 -0.04 -2.69
CA PHE A 103 5.22 0.67 -3.83
C PHE A 103 4.04 -0.11 -4.39
N ALA A 104 2.90 0.57 -4.55
CA ALA A 104 1.66 -0.05 -4.98
C ALA A 104 0.84 0.88 -5.88
N PRO A 105 0.69 0.55 -7.18
CA PRO A 105 -0.36 1.13 -8.00
C PRO A 105 -1.74 0.71 -7.50
N GLY A 106 -2.73 1.59 -7.69
CA GLY A 106 -4.09 1.32 -7.25
C GLY A 106 -5.14 2.14 -7.95
N TYR A 107 -6.38 1.74 -7.73
CA TYR A 107 -7.58 2.45 -8.15
C TYR A 107 -8.04 3.35 -7.00
N TYR A 108 -8.19 4.63 -7.27
CA TYR A 108 -8.69 5.62 -6.33
C TYR A 108 -10.06 6.15 -6.77
N GLU A 109 -11.01 6.14 -5.84
CA GLU A 109 -12.31 6.80 -5.98
C GLU A 109 -12.43 7.85 -4.87
N LYS A 110 -12.61 9.10 -5.25
CA LYS A 110 -12.55 10.22 -4.32
C LYS A 110 -13.73 10.30 -3.35
N GLY A 111 -14.89 9.75 -3.72
CA GLY A 111 -16.10 9.94 -2.94
C GLY A 111 -16.43 11.43 -2.71
N ASP A 112 -16.56 11.80 -1.43
CA ASP A 112 -16.76 13.18 -0.98
C ASP A 112 -15.43 13.87 -0.57
N GLY A 113 -14.29 13.18 -0.75
CA GLY A 113 -12.96 13.66 -0.34
C GLY A 113 -12.16 14.27 -1.49
N LYS A 114 -10.85 14.34 -1.26
CA LYS A 114 -9.86 14.97 -2.14
C LYS A 114 -9.85 14.36 -3.53
N ASP A 115 -9.90 15.22 -4.56
CA ASP A 115 -9.68 14.81 -5.95
C ASP A 115 -8.17 14.75 -6.23
N LEU A 116 -7.66 13.53 -6.51
CA LEU A 116 -6.24 13.34 -6.83
C LEU A 116 -5.94 13.49 -8.33
N GLY A 117 -6.96 13.77 -9.15
CA GLY A 117 -6.82 14.08 -10.58
C GLY A 117 -6.77 12.86 -11.49
N SER A 118 -6.77 11.64 -10.94
CA SER A 118 -6.81 10.39 -11.71
C SER A 118 -7.43 9.26 -10.90
N VAL A 119 -8.00 8.29 -11.59
CA VAL A 119 -8.43 7.02 -10.96
C VAL A 119 -7.27 6.05 -10.74
N LEU A 120 -6.17 6.22 -11.47
CA LEU A 120 -4.94 5.45 -11.30
C LEU A 120 -3.95 6.27 -10.50
N GLU A 121 -3.67 5.80 -9.30
CA GLU A 121 -2.74 6.44 -8.37
C GLU A 121 -1.66 5.45 -7.94
N PHE A 122 -0.51 5.97 -7.49
CA PHE A 122 0.64 5.20 -7.03
C PHE A 122 0.94 5.55 -5.58
N LYS A 123 0.87 4.56 -4.70
CA LYS A 123 1.25 4.69 -3.29
C LYS A 123 2.71 4.31 -3.12
N SER A 124 3.52 5.23 -2.60
CA SER A 124 4.85 4.97 -2.05
C SER A 124 4.78 5.07 -0.54
N GLU A 125 5.25 4.06 0.19
CA GLU A 125 5.12 4.01 1.64
C GLU A 125 6.41 3.50 2.28
N ILE A 126 6.74 4.03 3.46
CA ILE A 126 7.74 3.47 4.34
C ILE A 126 7.13 3.19 5.71
N LYS A 127 7.24 1.91 6.17
CA LYS A 127 6.79 1.47 7.49
C LYS A 127 8.00 1.20 8.39
N PHE A 128 7.89 1.58 9.66
CA PHE A 128 8.83 1.25 10.73
C PHE A 128 8.08 0.38 11.74
N GLY A 129 8.48 -0.87 11.86
CA GLY A 129 7.77 -1.88 12.64
C GLY A 129 8.62 -2.52 13.74
N LEU A 130 7.93 -2.93 14.80
CA LEU A 130 8.50 -3.72 15.90
C LEU A 130 7.65 -4.97 16.10
N ASP A 131 8.32 -6.12 16.31
CA ASP A 131 7.64 -7.34 16.75
C ASP A 131 7.22 -7.18 18.20
N ILE A 132 5.92 -7.27 18.49
CA ILE A 132 5.36 -7.05 19.84
C ILE A 132 4.92 -8.34 20.52
N PHE A 133 4.45 -9.32 19.73
CA PHE A 133 4.08 -10.66 20.18
C PHE A 133 4.49 -11.67 19.11
N GLU A 134 4.37 -12.96 19.44
CA GLU A 134 4.61 -14.04 18.47
C GLU A 134 3.74 -13.84 17.22
N ASN A 135 4.41 -13.83 16.06
CA ASN A 135 3.80 -13.60 14.74
C ASN A 135 3.00 -12.29 14.62
N SER A 136 3.29 -11.28 15.45
CA SER A 136 2.57 -10.01 15.43
C SER A 136 3.54 -8.83 15.43
N ASN A 137 3.23 -7.83 14.61
CA ASN A 137 4.03 -6.62 14.44
C ASN A 137 3.14 -5.38 14.59
N LEU A 138 3.66 -4.37 15.27
CA LEU A 138 3.08 -3.02 15.28
C LEU A 138 4.00 -2.09 14.51
N SER A 139 3.47 -1.33 13.58
CA SER A 139 4.25 -0.39 12.78
C SER A 139 3.59 0.97 12.65
N TYR A 140 4.43 1.97 12.45
CA TYR A 140 4.05 3.31 12.02
C TYR A 140 4.53 3.52 10.59
N SER A 141 3.72 4.15 9.76
CA SER A 141 4.10 4.44 8.39
C SER A 141 3.73 5.85 7.94
N TYR A 142 4.48 6.28 6.93
CA TYR A 142 4.20 7.45 6.13
C TYR A 142 4.08 7.03 4.68
N SER A 143 3.02 7.47 4.00
CA SER A 143 2.81 7.18 2.59
C SER A 143 2.43 8.42 1.81
N HIS A 144 2.89 8.45 0.56
CA HIS A 144 2.51 9.43 -0.45
C HIS A 144 1.76 8.75 -1.58
N ILE A 145 0.65 9.32 -2.01
CA ILE A 145 -0.14 8.85 -3.16
C ILE A 145 -0.19 9.95 -4.20
N SER A 146 0.12 9.62 -5.45
CA SER A 146 0.11 10.56 -6.58
C SER A 146 -0.01 9.82 -7.91
N ASN A 147 -0.42 10.50 -8.98
CA ASN A 147 -0.58 9.90 -10.31
C ASN A 147 0.60 10.14 -11.26
N ASN A 148 1.71 10.70 -10.76
CA ASN A 148 2.91 10.99 -11.57
C ASN A 148 2.62 11.89 -12.80
N ASP A 149 1.73 12.87 -12.64
CA ASP A 149 1.28 13.79 -13.72
C ASP A 149 0.65 13.08 -14.94
N TRP A 150 0.08 11.88 -14.73
CA TRP A 150 -0.64 11.14 -15.77
C TRP A 150 -2.13 11.48 -15.81
N GLY A 151 -2.65 12.16 -14.79
CA GLY A 151 -4.02 12.66 -14.69
C GLY A 151 -4.18 14.09 -15.23
N ASP A 152 -5.37 14.64 -14.99
CA ASP A 152 -5.69 16.04 -15.32
C ASP A 152 -5.02 17.04 -14.36
N SER A 153 -4.73 16.59 -13.16
CA SER A 153 -3.97 17.28 -12.11
C SER A 153 -3.25 16.24 -11.23
N ASN A 154 -2.30 16.70 -10.40
CA ASN A 154 -1.57 15.81 -9.49
C ASN A 154 -1.31 16.51 -8.14
N PRO A 155 -2.36 16.80 -7.36
CA PRO A 155 -2.18 17.42 -6.05
C PRO A 155 -1.49 16.49 -5.05
N GLY A 156 -1.64 15.17 -5.24
CA GLY A 156 -1.15 14.14 -4.32
C GLY A 156 -1.79 14.19 -2.94
N THR A 157 -1.43 13.24 -2.09
CA THR A 157 -1.81 13.21 -0.67
C THR A 157 -0.75 12.48 0.15
N ASP A 158 -0.52 12.99 1.36
CA ASP A 158 0.42 12.42 2.32
C ASP A 158 -0.35 11.87 3.53
N ASN A 159 -0.04 10.64 3.92
CA ASN A 159 -0.82 9.94 4.93
C ASN A 159 0.09 9.36 6.02
N GLN A 160 -0.44 9.26 7.24
CA GLN A 160 0.21 8.61 8.38
C GLN A 160 -0.67 7.52 8.94
N GLN A 161 -0.08 6.34 9.24
CA GLN A 161 -0.86 5.20 9.71
C GLN A 161 -0.14 4.45 10.82
N ILE A 162 -0.94 3.84 11.69
CA ILE A 162 -0.52 2.79 12.62
C ILE A 162 -1.10 1.48 12.10
N THR A 163 -0.25 0.47 11.97
CA THR A 163 -0.60 -0.83 11.41
C THR A 163 -0.33 -1.93 12.41
N PHE A 164 -1.31 -2.77 12.65
CA PHE A 164 -1.15 -4.06 13.34
C PHE A 164 -1.20 -5.18 12.31
N SER A 165 -0.14 -5.99 12.26
CA SER A 165 -0.01 -7.15 11.36
C SER A 165 0.04 -8.44 12.17
N LYS A 166 -0.66 -9.48 11.66
CA LYS A 166 -0.66 -10.83 12.23
C LYS A 166 -0.44 -11.86 11.13
N ASN A 167 0.52 -12.74 11.37
CA ASN A 167 0.75 -13.94 10.55
C ASN A 167 0.10 -15.14 11.25
N PHE A 168 -0.75 -15.87 10.49
CA PHE A 168 -1.50 -17.03 10.96
C PHE A 168 -0.96 -18.33 10.39
#